data_eec7a6b3efafebb5d6fadda32b1dac50
#
_entry.id   eec7a6b3efafebb5d6fadda32b1dac50
#
_cell.length_a   1.000
_cell.length_b   1.000
_cell.length_c   1.000
_cell.angle_alpha   90.00
_cell.angle_beta   90.00
_cell.angle_gamma   90.00
#
_symmetry.space_group_name_H-M   'P 1'
#
loop_
_entity.id
_entity.type
_entity.pdbx_description
1 polymer ?
#
loop_
_entity_poly.entity_id
_entity_poly.type
_entity_poly.pdbx_seq_one_letter_code
_entity_poly.pdbx_strand_id
1 'polypeptide(L)'
;MDPVRKPVVFLFSGQGSHYYQMGKDLYESHPVFRSQMERGDAIMQALLGRSVLDELYRHPISAPFDDLIISHPALVMVEHALLETLASEGIEPDCVWGSSAGEFVAGIAAGVWSLESALATSVEQATWVARSCPPGGMLAVLGPWSLYESSPVIYKHTVLAGVNFDRHFVVSGSTANLEMVERFLADHGTSYQRLAIPFAFHSSAIDAAREPFLGYCQTLPHFKAPQVRFLSGMTATYLTEVPPTYFWDVVRQPMRFQETLARAEREQPSVFVDCGPAGTSANFIKYNLPPHSESRYFSVLTVFRQGPQNLQLLKQYLAEETLSVEPTR
;
A
#
# COMPACT_ATOMS: atom_id res chain seq x y z
N MET A 1 17.74 23.63 22.02
CA MET A 1 16.63 23.32 21.08
C MET A 1 15.65 22.53 21.91
N ASP A 2 14.45 23.01 22.03
CA ASP A 2 13.40 22.23 22.69
C ASP A 2 13.26 20.89 21.94
N PRO A 3 13.12 19.77 22.64
CA PRO A 3 12.93 18.49 22.01
C PRO A 3 11.61 18.53 21.24
N VAL A 4 11.70 18.42 19.91
CA VAL A 4 10.54 18.37 19.02
C VAL A 4 10.13 16.91 18.87
N ARG A 5 8.85 16.60 19.04
CA ARG A 5 8.36 15.22 18.84
C ARG A 5 8.72 14.72 17.44
N LYS A 6 8.98 13.43 17.31
CA LYS A 6 9.18 12.82 16.01
C LYS A 6 7.88 12.89 15.17
N PRO A 7 7.95 13.28 13.90
CA PRO A 7 6.78 13.26 13.04
C PRO A 7 6.24 11.84 12.87
N VAL A 8 4.94 11.74 12.80
CA VAL A 8 4.23 10.50 12.51
C VAL A 8 3.98 10.39 11.01
N VAL A 9 4.47 9.32 10.40
CA VAL A 9 4.34 9.07 8.96
C VAL A 9 3.47 7.84 8.76
N PHE A 10 2.30 8.02 8.13
CA PHE A 10 1.43 6.89 7.79
C PHE A 10 1.82 6.32 6.43
N LEU A 11 1.95 4.99 6.37
CA LEU A 11 2.25 4.26 5.15
C LEU A 11 1.06 3.38 4.76
N PHE A 12 0.65 3.49 3.50
CA PHE A 12 -0.41 2.68 2.92
C PHE A 12 0.19 1.72 1.91
N SER A 13 -0.12 0.44 2.07
CA SER A 13 0.47 -0.62 1.26
C SER A 13 -0.30 -0.84 -0.05
N GLY A 14 0.37 -1.40 -1.05
CA GLY A 14 -0.26 -1.75 -2.33
C GLY A 14 -0.79 -3.17 -2.37
N GLN A 15 -1.28 -3.54 -3.55
CA GLN A 15 -1.67 -4.90 -3.90
C GLN A 15 -0.52 -5.87 -3.62
N GLY A 16 -0.84 -7.06 -3.13
CA GLY A 16 0.12 -8.05 -2.64
C GLY A 16 0.21 -8.11 -1.12
N SER A 17 -0.30 -7.08 -0.40
CA SER A 17 -0.48 -7.10 1.05
C SER A 17 -1.87 -7.58 1.49
N HIS A 18 -2.82 -7.64 0.56
CA HIS A 18 -4.22 -8.02 0.79
C HIS A 18 -4.38 -9.54 0.93
N TYR A 19 -5.35 -9.94 1.72
CA TYR A 19 -5.76 -11.32 1.94
C TYR A 19 -7.18 -11.37 2.50
N TYR A 20 -7.87 -12.50 2.33
CA TYR A 20 -9.18 -12.67 2.96
C TYR A 20 -9.08 -12.60 4.48
N GLN A 21 -10.08 -12.04 5.15
CA GLN A 21 -10.13 -11.81 6.60
C GLN A 21 -9.23 -10.67 7.12
N MET A 22 -8.60 -9.85 6.25
CA MET A 22 -7.79 -8.70 6.70
C MET A 22 -8.63 -7.71 7.52
N GLY A 23 -8.09 -7.26 8.65
CA GLY A 23 -8.73 -6.30 9.54
C GLY A 23 -9.92 -6.84 10.34
N LYS A 24 -10.22 -8.15 10.29
CA LYS A 24 -11.41 -8.72 10.96
C LYS A 24 -11.38 -8.56 12.47
N ASP A 25 -10.25 -8.63 13.10
CA ASP A 25 -10.07 -8.45 14.53
C ASP A 25 -10.44 -7.02 14.98
N LEU A 26 -10.09 -5.99 14.24
CA LEU A 26 -10.55 -4.62 14.47
C LEU A 26 -12.03 -4.44 14.08
N TYR A 27 -12.49 -5.07 13.01
CA TYR A 27 -13.89 -5.06 12.64
C TYR A 27 -14.78 -5.61 13.77
N GLU A 28 -14.36 -6.67 14.44
CA GLU A 28 -15.08 -7.28 15.56
C GLU A 28 -14.99 -6.47 16.86
N SER A 29 -13.87 -5.78 17.11
CA SER A 29 -13.54 -5.17 18.39
C SER A 29 -13.60 -3.64 18.44
N HIS A 30 -13.43 -2.93 17.31
CA HIS A 30 -13.34 -1.47 17.28
C HIS A 30 -14.52 -0.82 16.54
N PRO A 31 -15.35 0.00 17.22
CA PRO A 31 -16.61 0.50 16.63
C PRO A 31 -16.38 1.43 15.43
N VAL A 32 -15.33 2.27 15.44
CA VAL A 32 -15.02 3.17 14.31
C VAL A 32 -14.56 2.35 13.10
N PHE A 33 -13.65 1.37 13.28
CA PHE A 33 -13.19 0.51 12.20
C PHE A 33 -14.39 -0.18 11.51
N ARG A 34 -15.26 -0.78 12.31
CA ARG A 34 -16.49 -1.43 11.82
C ARG A 34 -17.35 -0.47 11.01
N SER A 35 -17.67 0.70 11.59
CA SER A 35 -18.51 1.70 10.93
C SER A 35 -17.95 2.16 9.60
N GLN A 36 -16.62 2.35 9.50
CA GLN A 36 -16.00 2.76 8.25
C GLN A 36 -15.94 1.63 7.20
N MET A 37 -15.75 0.38 7.63
CA MET A 37 -15.88 -0.77 6.75
C MET A 37 -17.31 -0.91 6.19
N GLU A 38 -18.33 -0.76 7.03
CA GLU A 38 -19.75 -0.79 6.63
C GLU A 38 -20.09 0.38 5.69
N ARG A 39 -19.54 1.57 5.93
CA ARG A 39 -19.68 2.73 5.04
C ARG A 39 -19.06 2.43 3.66
N GLY A 40 -17.84 1.91 3.64
CA GLY A 40 -17.18 1.52 2.40
C GLY A 40 -17.97 0.48 1.64
N ASP A 41 -18.51 -0.53 2.33
CA ASP A 41 -19.33 -1.59 1.74
C ASP A 41 -20.64 -1.06 1.14
N ALA A 42 -21.29 -0.11 1.80
CA ALA A 42 -22.49 0.54 1.25
C ALA A 42 -22.20 1.26 -0.09
N ILE A 43 -21.05 1.91 -0.21
CA ILE A 43 -20.59 2.51 -1.46
C ILE A 43 -20.35 1.42 -2.51
N MET A 44 -19.69 0.33 -2.13
CA MET A 44 -19.39 -0.77 -3.04
C MET A 44 -20.65 -1.52 -3.51
N GLN A 45 -21.64 -1.70 -2.63
CA GLN A 45 -22.94 -2.25 -3.00
C GLN A 45 -23.65 -1.37 -4.03
N ALA A 46 -23.58 -0.04 -3.88
CA ALA A 46 -24.14 0.89 -4.87
C ALA A 46 -23.40 0.83 -6.23
N LEU A 47 -22.07 0.63 -6.23
CA LEU A 47 -21.26 0.59 -7.43
C LEU A 47 -21.31 -0.78 -8.16
N LEU A 48 -21.24 -1.88 -7.41
CA LEU A 48 -21.09 -3.24 -7.97
C LEU A 48 -22.33 -4.12 -7.83
N GLY A 49 -23.34 -3.72 -7.04
CA GLY A 49 -24.49 -4.55 -6.73
C GLY A 49 -24.20 -5.73 -5.81
N ARG A 50 -23.02 -5.76 -5.17
CA ARG A 50 -22.58 -6.84 -4.26
C ARG A 50 -21.76 -6.29 -3.10
N SER A 51 -21.76 -6.98 -1.94
CA SER A 51 -21.00 -6.63 -0.76
C SER A 51 -19.55 -7.10 -0.89
N VAL A 52 -18.61 -6.16 -0.77
CA VAL A 52 -17.17 -6.45 -0.67
C VAL A 52 -16.84 -6.97 0.73
N LEU A 53 -17.54 -6.50 1.75
CA LEU A 53 -17.37 -6.92 3.13
C LEU A 53 -17.74 -8.40 3.32
N ASP A 54 -18.87 -8.83 2.75
CA ASP A 54 -19.29 -10.23 2.78
C ASP A 54 -18.27 -11.11 2.06
N GLU A 55 -17.78 -10.68 0.91
CA GLU A 55 -16.77 -11.41 0.14
C GLU A 55 -15.47 -11.52 0.91
N LEU A 56 -15.00 -10.42 1.50
CA LEU A 56 -13.78 -10.34 2.28
C LEU A 56 -13.78 -11.32 3.48
N TYR A 57 -14.93 -11.47 4.16
CA TYR A 57 -15.01 -12.27 5.39
C TYR A 57 -15.63 -13.66 5.20
N ARG A 58 -16.06 -14.01 3.98
CA ARG A 58 -16.61 -15.35 3.67
C ARG A 58 -15.53 -16.41 3.53
N HIS A 59 -14.41 -16.06 2.89
CA HIS A 59 -13.37 -17.01 2.52
C HIS A 59 -12.31 -17.16 3.62
N PRO A 60 -11.65 -18.34 3.72
CA PRO A 60 -10.54 -18.52 4.64
C PRO A 60 -9.31 -17.70 4.22
N ILE A 61 -8.48 -17.34 5.18
CA ILE A 61 -7.25 -16.55 4.96
C ILE A 61 -6.28 -17.19 3.94
N SER A 62 -6.32 -18.52 3.80
CA SER A 62 -5.46 -19.28 2.89
C SER A 62 -5.94 -19.29 1.44
N ALA A 63 -7.17 -18.83 1.16
CA ALA A 63 -7.68 -18.76 -0.20
C ALA A 63 -6.98 -17.62 -0.97
N PRO A 64 -6.68 -17.79 -2.27
CA PRO A 64 -6.18 -16.71 -3.10
C PRO A 64 -7.24 -15.61 -3.25
N PHE A 65 -6.84 -14.36 -3.02
CA PHE A 65 -7.72 -13.20 -3.16
C PHE A 65 -7.30 -12.39 -4.40
N ASP A 66 -7.55 -12.94 -5.58
CA ASP A 66 -7.06 -12.46 -6.88
C ASP A 66 -8.13 -11.82 -7.78
N ASP A 67 -9.40 -11.72 -7.34
CA ASP A 67 -10.41 -10.90 -8.03
C ASP A 67 -10.08 -9.41 -7.82
N LEU A 68 -9.41 -8.81 -8.81
CA LEU A 68 -8.94 -7.44 -8.75
C LEU A 68 -10.08 -6.43 -8.50
N ILE A 69 -11.28 -6.70 -9.07
CA ILE A 69 -12.45 -5.80 -8.92
C ILE A 69 -12.92 -5.75 -7.46
N ILE A 70 -12.61 -6.78 -6.67
CA ILE A 70 -12.95 -6.84 -5.24
C ILE A 70 -11.72 -6.54 -4.37
N SER A 71 -10.57 -7.13 -4.67
CA SER A 71 -9.39 -7.02 -3.81
C SER A 71 -8.81 -5.60 -3.75
N HIS A 72 -8.88 -4.84 -4.85
CA HIS A 72 -8.39 -3.46 -4.84
C HIS A 72 -9.27 -2.55 -3.94
N PRO A 73 -10.59 -2.42 -4.16
CA PRO A 73 -11.41 -1.62 -3.24
C PRO A 73 -11.46 -2.18 -1.81
N ALA A 74 -11.36 -3.50 -1.60
CA ALA A 74 -11.27 -4.07 -0.25
C ALA A 74 -10.02 -3.57 0.49
N LEU A 75 -8.88 -3.46 -0.18
CA LEU A 75 -7.66 -2.88 0.39
C LEU A 75 -7.89 -1.41 0.76
N VAL A 76 -8.46 -0.61 -0.14
CA VAL A 76 -8.80 0.80 0.13
C VAL A 76 -9.74 0.93 1.34
N MET A 77 -10.76 0.06 1.45
CA MET A 77 -11.70 0.07 2.57
C MET A 77 -10.99 -0.21 3.91
N VAL A 78 -10.15 -1.25 3.97
CA VAL A 78 -9.44 -1.64 5.20
C VAL A 78 -8.44 -0.58 5.65
N GLU A 79 -7.65 -0.06 4.73
CA GLU A 79 -6.66 0.98 5.04
C GLU A 79 -7.32 2.30 5.44
N HIS A 80 -8.43 2.68 4.78
CA HIS A 80 -9.23 3.84 5.18
C HIS A 80 -9.88 3.64 6.55
N ALA A 81 -10.45 2.46 6.83
CA ALA A 81 -11.03 2.17 8.14
C ALA A 81 -9.98 2.25 9.25
N LEU A 82 -8.74 1.83 8.98
CA LEU A 82 -7.64 1.99 9.92
C LEU A 82 -7.22 3.45 10.08
N LEU A 83 -7.17 4.24 9.01
CA LEU A 83 -6.91 5.68 9.05
C LEU A 83 -7.89 6.38 9.99
N GLU A 84 -9.20 6.16 9.82
CA GLU A 84 -10.24 6.76 10.66
C GLU A 84 -10.20 6.23 12.10
N THR A 85 -9.79 4.97 12.29
CA THR A 85 -9.58 4.40 13.62
C THR A 85 -8.45 5.12 14.34
N LEU A 86 -7.31 5.32 13.70
CA LEU A 86 -6.17 6.04 14.27
C LEU A 86 -6.57 7.49 14.61
N ALA A 87 -7.26 8.18 13.73
CA ALA A 87 -7.77 9.54 13.98
C ALA A 87 -8.71 9.58 15.19
N SER A 88 -9.61 8.60 15.35
CA SER A 88 -10.51 8.51 16.51
C SER A 88 -9.79 8.27 17.84
N GLU A 89 -8.57 7.74 17.77
CA GLU A 89 -7.67 7.53 18.92
C GLU A 89 -6.69 8.71 19.14
N GLY A 90 -6.87 9.81 18.39
CA GLY A 90 -6.04 11.01 18.47
C GLY A 90 -4.65 10.87 17.82
N ILE A 91 -4.50 9.90 16.92
CA ILE A 91 -3.25 9.66 16.18
C ILE A 91 -3.42 10.19 14.75
N GLU A 92 -2.81 11.34 14.48
CA GLU A 92 -2.87 12.03 13.19
C GLU A 92 -1.50 11.99 12.50
N PRO A 93 -1.44 11.87 11.15
CA PRO A 93 -0.18 11.89 10.44
C PRO A 93 0.33 13.31 10.19
N ASP A 94 1.64 13.53 10.36
CA ASP A 94 2.34 14.72 9.88
C ASP A 94 2.71 14.57 8.39
N CYS A 95 2.79 13.33 7.91
CA CYS A 95 3.10 12.99 6.55
C CYS A 95 2.42 11.66 6.17
N VAL A 96 1.99 11.55 4.93
CA VAL A 96 1.44 10.32 4.37
C VAL A 96 2.25 9.86 3.17
N TRP A 97 2.28 8.55 2.96
CA TRP A 97 3.00 7.91 1.86
C TRP A 97 2.28 6.62 1.46
N GLY A 98 2.04 6.46 0.17
CA GLY A 98 1.49 5.23 -0.38
C GLY A 98 2.52 4.45 -1.20
N SER A 99 2.31 3.15 -1.34
CA SER A 99 3.04 2.30 -2.26
C SER A 99 2.07 1.70 -3.27
N SER A 100 2.23 2.02 -4.57
CA SER A 100 1.33 1.52 -5.62
C SER A 100 -0.15 1.87 -5.31
N ALA A 101 -1.03 0.87 -5.21
CA ALA A 101 -2.44 1.06 -4.85
C ALA A 101 -2.66 1.78 -3.50
N GLY A 102 -1.71 1.70 -2.57
CA GLY A 102 -1.78 2.45 -1.30
C GLY A 102 -1.77 3.97 -1.47
N GLU A 103 -1.32 4.48 -2.62
CA GLU A 103 -1.41 5.91 -2.94
C GLU A 103 -2.86 6.42 -3.02
N PHE A 104 -3.83 5.53 -3.25
CA PHE A 104 -5.25 5.88 -3.23
C PHE A 104 -5.68 6.31 -1.83
N VAL A 105 -5.28 5.57 -0.81
CA VAL A 105 -5.60 5.92 0.59
C VAL A 105 -4.72 7.05 1.12
N ALA A 106 -3.45 7.10 0.71
CA ALA A 106 -2.59 8.26 0.99
C ALA A 106 -3.20 9.56 0.44
N GLY A 107 -3.82 9.51 -0.74
CA GLY A 107 -4.57 10.64 -1.32
C GLY A 107 -5.81 11.04 -0.49
N ILE A 108 -6.54 10.07 0.09
CA ILE A 108 -7.63 10.35 1.05
C ILE A 108 -7.06 11.03 2.29
N ALA A 109 -6.06 10.44 2.90
CA ALA A 109 -5.43 10.93 4.12
C ALA A 109 -4.81 12.33 3.93
N ALA A 110 -4.32 12.63 2.72
CA ALA A 110 -3.83 13.95 2.36
C ALA A 110 -4.94 14.96 2.02
N GLY A 111 -6.22 14.55 2.00
CA GLY A 111 -7.34 15.43 1.65
C GLY A 111 -7.46 15.75 0.15
N VAL A 112 -6.79 14.96 -0.71
CA VAL A 112 -6.79 15.14 -2.19
C VAL A 112 -8.16 14.79 -2.78
N TRP A 113 -8.80 13.73 -2.30
CA TRP A 113 -10.10 13.24 -2.74
C TRP A 113 -10.87 12.53 -1.62
N SER A 114 -12.13 12.16 -1.89
CA SER A 114 -12.97 11.46 -0.92
C SER A 114 -12.84 9.94 -1.03
N LEU A 115 -13.31 9.22 -0.01
CA LEU A 115 -13.42 7.76 -0.03
C LEU A 115 -14.26 7.28 -1.22
N GLU A 116 -15.39 7.94 -1.48
CA GLU A 116 -16.29 7.61 -2.59
C GLU A 116 -15.56 7.68 -3.94
N SER A 117 -14.80 8.77 -4.15
CA SER A 117 -14.01 8.94 -5.39
C SER A 117 -12.91 7.89 -5.49
N ALA A 118 -12.21 7.61 -4.40
CA ALA A 118 -11.14 6.61 -4.38
C ALA A 118 -11.66 5.20 -4.65
N LEU A 119 -12.77 4.79 -4.02
CA LEU A 119 -13.39 3.48 -4.26
C LEU A 119 -13.91 3.35 -5.70
N ALA A 120 -14.63 4.34 -6.20
CA ALA A 120 -15.12 4.33 -7.58
C ALA A 120 -13.95 4.24 -8.58
N THR A 121 -12.87 5.00 -8.33
CA THR A 121 -11.68 4.99 -9.19
C THR A 121 -10.94 3.65 -9.11
N SER A 122 -10.87 3.01 -7.94
CA SER A 122 -10.26 1.68 -7.80
C SER A 122 -11.01 0.60 -8.57
N VAL A 123 -12.35 0.66 -8.57
CA VAL A 123 -13.22 -0.24 -9.35
C VAL A 123 -13.04 -0.02 -10.84
N GLU A 124 -13.05 1.24 -11.29
CA GLU A 124 -12.87 1.58 -12.70
C GLU A 124 -11.50 1.12 -13.21
N GLN A 125 -10.43 1.38 -12.44
CA GLN A 125 -9.08 0.92 -12.79
C GLN A 125 -9.03 -0.60 -12.91
N ALA A 126 -9.54 -1.32 -11.90
CA ALA A 126 -9.60 -2.77 -11.90
C ALA A 126 -10.41 -3.32 -13.10
N THR A 127 -11.54 -2.69 -13.41
CA THR A 127 -12.42 -3.08 -14.51
C THR A 127 -11.73 -2.90 -15.87
N TRP A 128 -11.09 -1.76 -16.10
CA TRP A 128 -10.40 -1.52 -17.36
C TRP A 128 -9.18 -2.42 -17.54
N VAL A 129 -8.41 -2.65 -16.49
CA VAL A 129 -7.28 -3.59 -16.51
C VAL A 129 -7.77 -5.00 -16.81
N ALA A 130 -8.81 -5.47 -16.11
CA ALA A 130 -9.36 -6.82 -16.32
C ALA A 130 -9.95 -7.04 -17.73
N ARG A 131 -10.51 -6.00 -18.34
CA ARG A 131 -11.11 -6.08 -19.68
C ARG A 131 -10.13 -5.95 -20.83
N SER A 132 -9.07 -5.16 -20.64
CA SER A 132 -8.23 -4.68 -21.74
C SER A 132 -6.82 -5.27 -21.74
N CYS A 133 -6.34 -5.77 -20.59
CA CYS A 133 -4.96 -6.18 -20.44
C CYS A 133 -4.82 -7.70 -20.48
N PRO A 134 -3.72 -8.24 -21.03
CA PRO A 134 -3.47 -9.66 -21.03
C PRO A 134 -3.20 -10.19 -19.60
N PRO A 135 -3.48 -11.48 -19.34
CA PRO A 135 -3.11 -12.13 -18.10
C PRO A 135 -1.60 -12.06 -17.85
N GLY A 136 -1.24 -11.84 -16.58
CA GLY A 136 0.14 -11.73 -16.15
C GLY A 136 0.24 -11.85 -14.65
N GLY A 137 1.18 -11.15 -14.05
CA GLY A 137 1.33 -11.13 -12.60
C GLY A 137 2.57 -10.41 -12.13
N MET A 138 2.78 -10.53 -10.83
CA MET A 138 3.96 -10.00 -10.15
C MET A 138 4.58 -11.09 -9.27
N LEU A 139 5.91 -11.09 -9.18
CA LEU A 139 6.68 -12.03 -8.40
C LEU A 139 7.60 -11.28 -7.44
N ALA A 140 7.40 -11.46 -6.15
CA ALA A 140 8.32 -10.99 -5.12
C ALA A 140 9.49 -11.98 -5.00
N VAL A 141 10.72 -11.49 -5.09
CA VAL A 141 11.95 -12.29 -5.01
C VAL A 141 12.69 -11.92 -3.73
N LEU A 142 12.95 -12.92 -2.88
CA LEU A 142 13.68 -12.77 -1.63
C LEU A 142 15.18 -13.10 -1.86
N GLY A 143 15.84 -12.21 -2.55
CA GLY A 143 17.24 -12.31 -2.95
C GLY A 143 17.83 -10.93 -3.25
N PRO A 144 19.15 -10.81 -3.41
CA PRO A 144 19.77 -9.52 -3.73
C PRO A 144 19.21 -8.98 -5.04
N TRP A 145 18.82 -7.69 -5.07
CA TRP A 145 18.23 -7.11 -6.27
C TRP A 145 19.21 -7.07 -7.47
N SER A 146 20.53 -7.13 -7.21
CA SER A 146 21.56 -7.35 -8.25
C SER A 146 21.35 -8.64 -9.05
N LEU A 147 20.58 -9.61 -8.51
CA LEU A 147 20.18 -10.81 -9.24
C LEU A 147 19.33 -10.46 -10.47
N TYR A 148 18.49 -9.42 -10.39
CA TYR A 148 17.75 -8.92 -11.54
C TYR A 148 18.69 -8.47 -12.66
N GLU A 149 19.71 -7.66 -12.33
CA GLU A 149 20.64 -7.10 -13.32
C GLU A 149 21.58 -8.16 -13.92
N SER A 150 21.97 -9.15 -13.11
CA SER A 150 22.94 -10.17 -13.52
C SER A 150 22.33 -11.38 -14.23
N SER A 151 21.00 -11.57 -14.15
CA SER A 151 20.33 -12.78 -14.67
C SER A 151 19.52 -12.50 -15.92
N PRO A 152 20.02 -12.87 -17.12
CA PRO A 152 19.29 -12.68 -18.38
C PRO A 152 17.90 -13.32 -18.40
N VAL A 153 17.69 -14.42 -17.67
CA VAL A 153 16.40 -15.09 -17.54
C VAL A 153 15.39 -14.19 -16.83
N ILE A 154 15.82 -13.31 -15.91
CA ILE A 154 14.96 -12.41 -15.20
C ILE A 154 14.74 -11.14 -16.03
N TYR A 155 15.80 -10.35 -16.30
CA TYR A 155 15.64 -9.02 -16.89
C TYR A 155 15.15 -9.01 -18.35
N LYS A 156 15.35 -10.10 -19.12
CA LYS A 156 14.84 -10.18 -20.50
C LYS A 156 13.37 -10.56 -20.58
N HIS A 157 12.83 -11.19 -19.54
CA HIS A 157 11.47 -11.73 -19.55
C HIS A 157 10.52 -10.99 -18.61
N THR A 158 11.05 -10.11 -17.74
CA THR A 158 10.25 -9.35 -16.78
C THR A 158 10.69 -7.89 -16.72
N VAL A 159 9.86 -7.06 -16.11
CA VAL A 159 10.14 -5.67 -15.80
C VAL A 159 10.33 -5.54 -14.29
N LEU A 160 11.35 -4.79 -13.84
CA LEU A 160 11.52 -4.47 -12.43
C LEU A 160 10.39 -3.56 -11.97
N ALA A 161 9.50 -4.08 -11.13
CA ALA A 161 8.37 -3.34 -10.57
C ALA A 161 8.77 -2.48 -9.36
N GLY A 162 9.82 -2.87 -8.65
CA GLY A 162 10.37 -2.09 -7.54
C GLY A 162 11.38 -2.87 -6.71
N VAL A 163 12.18 -2.11 -5.95
CA VAL A 163 13.11 -2.65 -4.95
C VAL A 163 12.65 -2.17 -3.58
N ASN A 164 12.27 -3.11 -2.71
CA ASN A 164 11.77 -2.77 -1.37
C ASN A 164 12.90 -2.65 -0.33
N PHE A 165 13.92 -3.50 -0.45
CA PHE A 165 15.20 -3.42 0.28
C PHE A 165 16.23 -4.29 -0.45
N ASP A 166 17.49 -4.25 -0.05
CA ASP A 166 18.62 -4.88 -0.78
C ASP A 166 18.40 -6.36 -1.14
N ARG A 167 17.63 -7.09 -0.35
CA ARG A 167 17.34 -8.51 -0.56
C ARG A 167 15.85 -8.79 -0.85
N HIS A 168 15.14 -7.79 -1.38
CA HIS A 168 13.75 -7.95 -1.77
C HIS A 168 13.41 -7.02 -2.93
N PHE A 169 13.11 -7.60 -4.07
CA PHE A 169 12.63 -6.88 -5.25
C PHE A 169 11.41 -7.56 -5.85
N VAL A 170 10.67 -6.84 -6.68
CA VAL A 170 9.47 -7.34 -7.33
C VAL A 170 9.64 -7.19 -8.84
N VAL A 171 9.28 -8.24 -9.56
CA VAL A 171 9.24 -8.23 -11.03
C VAL A 171 7.83 -8.46 -11.53
N SER A 172 7.54 -7.93 -12.70
CA SER A 172 6.24 -7.99 -13.36
C SER A 172 6.40 -8.60 -14.76
N GLY A 173 5.45 -9.44 -15.18
CA GLY A 173 5.54 -10.08 -16.50
C GLY A 173 4.29 -10.91 -16.86
N SER A 174 4.30 -11.47 -18.08
CA SER A 174 3.28 -12.44 -18.49
C SER A 174 3.35 -13.71 -17.63
N THR A 175 2.26 -14.44 -17.53
CA THR A 175 2.20 -15.72 -16.78
C THR A 175 3.32 -16.67 -17.21
N ALA A 176 3.52 -16.87 -18.51
CA ALA A 176 4.55 -17.76 -19.04
C ALA A 176 5.98 -17.31 -18.69
N ASN A 177 6.25 -16.01 -18.74
CA ASN A 177 7.54 -15.45 -18.37
C ASN A 177 7.82 -15.61 -16.87
N LEU A 178 6.82 -15.38 -16.04
CA LEU A 178 6.95 -15.55 -14.59
C LEU A 178 7.18 -17.01 -14.21
N GLU A 179 6.50 -17.97 -14.86
CA GLU A 179 6.76 -19.42 -14.66
C GLU A 179 8.19 -19.82 -15.04
N MET A 180 8.76 -19.18 -16.06
CA MET A 180 10.17 -19.40 -16.43
C MET A 180 11.11 -18.86 -15.32
N VAL A 181 10.82 -17.66 -14.81
CA VAL A 181 11.60 -17.04 -13.74
C VAL A 181 11.47 -17.84 -12.45
N GLU A 182 10.27 -18.32 -12.10
CA GLU A 182 10.05 -19.17 -10.92
C GLU A 182 10.89 -20.44 -10.95
N ARG A 183 10.93 -21.14 -12.10
CA ARG A 183 11.77 -22.32 -12.27
C ARG A 183 13.26 -21.97 -12.10
N PHE A 184 13.71 -20.89 -12.73
CA PHE A 184 15.07 -20.42 -12.58
C PHE A 184 15.43 -20.14 -11.11
N LEU A 185 14.57 -19.43 -10.38
CA LEU A 185 14.80 -19.10 -8.96
C LEU A 185 14.81 -20.36 -8.09
N ALA A 186 13.88 -21.30 -8.33
CA ALA A 186 13.83 -22.57 -7.62
C ALA A 186 15.11 -23.41 -7.84
N ASP A 187 15.60 -23.51 -9.08
CA ASP A 187 16.82 -24.22 -9.44
C ASP A 187 18.08 -23.63 -8.78
N HIS A 188 18.03 -22.31 -8.43
CA HIS A 188 19.12 -21.60 -7.76
C HIS A 188 18.89 -21.43 -6.25
N GLY A 189 17.86 -22.08 -5.67
CA GLY A 189 17.58 -22.00 -4.24
C GLY A 189 17.17 -20.61 -3.74
N THR A 190 16.68 -19.73 -4.63
CA THR A 190 16.21 -18.39 -4.26
C THR A 190 14.72 -18.43 -3.96
N SER A 191 14.34 -17.99 -2.76
CA SER A 191 12.94 -17.91 -2.35
C SER A 191 12.19 -16.82 -3.11
N TYR A 192 10.95 -17.10 -3.46
CA TYR A 192 10.07 -16.16 -4.16
C TYR A 192 8.61 -16.39 -3.76
N GLN A 193 7.77 -15.42 -4.05
CA GLN A 193 6.32 -15.50 -3.84
C GLN A 193 5.58 -14.87 -5.01
N ARG A 194 4.69 -15.65 -5.67
CA ARG A 194 3.73 -15.10 -6.60
C ARG A 194 2.70 -14.31 -5.84
N LEU A 195 2.51 -13.04 -6.21
CA LEU A 195 1.50 -12.18 -5.59
C LEU A 195 0.11 -12.56 -6.16
N ALA A 196 -0.93 -12.41 -5.34
CA ALA A 196 -2.32 -12.65 -5.75
C ALA A 196 -2.85 -11.51 -6.64
N ILE A 197 -2.16 -11.25 -7.75
CA ILE A 197 -2.45 -10.18 -8.72
C ILE A 197 -2.36 -10.79 -10.11
N PRO A 198 -3.47 -10.91 -10.85
CA PRO A 198 -3.50 -11.62 -12.14
C PRO A 198 -3.06 -10.75 -13.34
N PHE A 199 -2.47 -9.58 -13.10
CA PHE A 199 -2.00 -8.65 -14.12
C PHE A 199 -0.59 -8.14 -13.84
N ALA A 200 0.13 -7.80 -14.92
CA ALA A 200 1.51 -7.33 -14.84
C ALA A 200 1.57 -5.80 -14.58
N PHE A 201 1.10 -5.35 -13.39
CA PHE A 201 1.23 -3.96 -12.97
C PHE A 201 2.69 -3.49 -12.96
N HIS A 202 2.91 -2.20 -12.94
CA HIS A 202 4.23 -1.56 -13.04
C HIS A 202 5.01 -1.93 -14.31
N SER A 203 4.28 -2.24 -15.39
CA SER A 203 4.84 -2.53 -16.71
C SER A 203 3.95 -2.01 -17.82
N SER A 204 4.45 -1.99 -19.06
CA SER A 204 3.66 -1.61 -20.23
C SER A 204 2.53 -2.61 -20.57
N ALA A 205 2.50 -3.77 -19.95
CA ALA A 205 1.44 -4.76 -20.18
C ALA A 205 0.04 -4.27 -19.78
N ILE A 206 -0.06 -3.26 -18.92
CA ILE A 206 -1.35 -2.65 -18.55
C ILE A 206 -1.72 -1.41 -19.39
N ASP A 207 -0.88 -0.98 -20.34
CA ASP A 207 -1.09 0.28 -21.08
C ASP A 207 -2.40 0.34 -21.90
N ALA A 208 -2.96 -0.82 -22.26
CA ALA A 208 -4.25 -0.88 -22.95
C ALA A 208 -5.43 -0.33 -22.13
N ALA A 209 -5.31 -0.33 -20.78
CA ALA A 209 -6.31 0.25 -19.89
C ALA A 209 -6.15 1.76 -19.66
N ARG A 210 -5.04 2.38 -20.11
CA ARG A 210 -4.68 3.76 -19.78
C ARG A 210 -5.71 4.78 -20.26
N GLU A 211 -5.97 4.81 -21.56
CA GLU A 211 -6.83 5.85 -22.14
C GLU A 211 -8.29 5.78 -21.62
N PRO A 212 -8.94 4.60 -21.56
CA PRO A 212 -10.28 4.52 -20.98
C PRO A 212 -10.32 4.90 -19.49
N PHE A 213 -9.31 4.51 -18.71
CA PHE A 213 -9.21 4.91 -17.29
C PHE A 213 -9.01 6.42 -17.13
N LEU A 214 -8.12 7.05 -17.90
CA LEU A 214 -7.93 8.49 -17.84
C LEU A 214 -9.17 9.26 -18.33
N GLY A 215 -9.89 8.72 -19.32
CA GLY A 215 -11.19 9.25 -19.75
C GLY A 215 -12.21 9.28 -18.60
N TYR A 216 -12.24 8.24 -17.77
CA TYR A 216 -13.05 8.22 -16.53
C TYR A 216 -12.55 9.27 -15.54
N CYS A 217 -11.24 9.36 -15.29
CA CYS A 217 -10.68 10.34 -14.34
C CYS A 217 -11.04 11.79 -14.69
N GLN A 218 -11.21 12.11 -15.97
CA GLN A 218 -11.64 13.45 -16.40
C GLN A 218 -13.09 13.79 -16.00
N THR A 219 -13.90 12.78 -15.64
CA THR A 219 -15.27 12.99 -15.16
C THR A 219 -15.35 13.27 -13.66
N LEU A 220 -14.26 13.03 -12.93
CA LEU A 220 -14.17 13.26 -11.50
C LEU A 220 -13.95 14.76 -11.18
N PRO A 221 -14.30 15.19 -9.96
CA PRO A 221 -13.85 16.47 -9.45
C PRO A 221 -12.32 16.59 -9.51
N HIS A 222 -11.81 17.78 -9.76
CA HIS A 222 -10.37 18.04 -9.71
C HIS A 222 -9.80 17.65 -8.34
N PHE A 223 -8.64 17.01 -8.36
CA PHE A 223 -7.91 16.71 -7.14
C PHE A 223 -7.55 17.99 -6.40
N LYS A 224 -7.75 17.99 -5.09
CA LYS A 224 -7.36 19.11 -4.24
C LYS A 224 -5.85 19.05 -3.99
N ALA A 225 -5.25 20.20 -3.71
CA ALA A 225 -3.89 20.23 -3.19
C ALA A 225 -3.82 19.47 -1.84
N PRO A 226 -2.76 18.71 -1.59
CA PRO A 226 -2.59 18.00 -0.32
C PRO A 226 -2.63 18.96 0.87
N GLN A 227 -3.41 18.60 1.90
CA GLN A 227 -3.51 19.33 3.16
C GLN A 227 -2.55 18.79 4.23
N VAL A 228 -2.19 17.51 4.11
CA VAL A 228 -1.13 16.84 4.87
C VAL A 228 0.04 16.61 3.91
N ARG A 229 1.27 16.66 4.40
CA ARG A 229 2.46 16.40 3.58
C ARG A 229 2.32 15.03 2.91
N PHE A 230 2.35 15.02 1.59
CA PHE A 230 2.17 13.82 0.79
C PHE A 230 3.48 13.46 0.07
N LEU A 231 4.15 12.42 0.56
CA LEU A 231 5.37 11.90 -0.04
C LEU A 231 5.01 10.78 -1.02
N SER A 232 5.22 10.99 -2.31
CA SER A 232 4.89 10.00 -3.34
C SER A 232 5.87 8.82 -3.34
N GLY A 233 5.36 7.60 -3.22
CA GLY A 233 6.14 6.36 -3.37
C GLY A 233 6.58 6.06 -4.80
N MET A 234 6.01 6.77 -5.79
CA MET A 234 6.39 6.67 -7.19
C MET A 234 7.57 7.61 -7.53
N THR A 235 7.54 8.85 -7.05
CA THR A 235 8.56 9.86 -7.40
C THR A 235 9.62 10.08 -6.32
N ALA A 236 9.39 9.61 -5.11
CA ALA A 236 10.18 9.88 -3.90
C ALA A 236 10.31 11.39 -3.60
N THR A 237 9.26 12.17 -3.93
CA THR A 237 9.18 13.62 -3.72
C THR A 237 7.85 14.00 -3.06
N TYR A 238 7.85 15.14 -2.35
CA TYR A 238 6.62 15.69 -1.81
C TYR A 238 5.78 16.32 -2.91
N LEU A 239 4.50 16.02 -2.91
CA LEU A 239 3.53 16.58 -3.85
C LEU A 239 2.95 17.88 -3.28
N THR A 240 2.98 18.93 -4.07
CA THR A 240 2.26 20.19 -3.81
C THR A 240 0.93 20.22 -4.55
N GLU A 241 0.84 19.46 -5.63
CA GLU A 241 -0.36 19.23 -6.43
C GLU A 241 -0.35 17.80 -6.94
N VAL A 242 -1.52 17.25 -7.27
CA VAL A 242 -1.67 15.89 -7.78
C VAL A 242 -2.07 15.96 -9.25
N PRO A 243 -1.21 15.51 -10.19
CA PRO A 243 -1.53 15.50 -11.61
C PRO A 243 -2.76 14.65 -11.93
N PRO A 244 -3.55 14.97 -12.96
CA PRO A 244 -4.72 14.18 -13.35
C PRO A 244 -4.42 12.71 -13.68
N THR A 245 -3.19 12.41 -14.10
CA THR A 245 -2.74 11.06 -14.43
C THR A 245 -2.18 10.29 -13.25
N TYR A 246 -2.03 10.93 -12.08
CA TYR A 246 -1.27 10.39 -10.94
C TYR A 246 -1.69 8.98 -10.55
N PHE A 247 -3.00 8.73 -10.38
CA PHE A 247 -3.51 7.43 -9.95
C PHE A 247 -3.47 6.34 -11.04
N TRP A 248 -3.12 6.70 -12.27
CA TRP A 248 -2.64 5.76 -13.28
C TRP A 248 -1.14 5.51 -13.13
N ASP A 249 -0.38 6.58 -13.01
CA ASP A 249 1.08 6.52 -13.02
C ASP A 249 1.62 5.71 -11.83
N VAL A 250 1.00 5.80 -10.65
CA VAL A 250 1.41 5.06 -9.43
C VAL A 250 1.30 3.54 -9.56
N VAL A 251 0.44 3.02 -10.44
CA VAL A 251 0.32 1.58 -10.69
C VAL A 251 1.05 1.16 -11.98
N ARG A 252 1.47 2.12 -12.80
CA ARG A 252 2.18 1.90 -14.06
C ARG A 252 3.69 2.04 -13.93
N GLN A 253 4.18 3.01 -13.16
CA GLN A 253 5.60 3.28 -12.96
C GLN A 253 6.18 2.38 -11.86
N PRO A 254 7.49 2.11 -11.85
CA PRO A 254 8.13 1.36 -10.78
C PRO A 254 7.94 2.01 -9.40
N MET A 255 7.80 1.19 -8.37
CA MET A 255 7.80 1.62 -6.97
C MET A 255 9.21 1.98 -6.51
N ARG A 256 9.36 3.08 -5.76
CA ARG A 256 10.65 3.61 -5.29
C ARG A 256 10.75 3.58 -3.76
N PHE A 257 10.42 2.44 -3.14
CA PHE A 257 10.30 2.33 -1.68
C PHE A 257 11.55 2.78 -0.93
N GLN A 258 12.72 2.27 -1.33
CA GLN A 258 14.00 2.62 -0.67
C GLN A 258 14.31 4.11 -0.77
N GLU A 259 14.11 4.71 -1.94
CA GLU A 259 14.36 6.13 -2.17
C GLU A 259 13.39 7.02 -1.38
N THR A 260 12.11 6.60 -1.29
CA THR A 260 11.07 7.30 -0.54
C THR A 260 11.37 7.28 0.95
N LEU A 261 11.72 6.10 1.50
CA LEU A 261 12.14 6.00 2.90
C LEU A 261 13.40 6.82 3.17
N ALA A 262 14.42 6.72 2.31
CA ALA A 262 15.64 7.51 2.45
C ALA A 262 15.38 9.03 2.37
N ARG A 263 14.36 9.46 1.63
CA ARG A 263 13.91 10.85 1.59
C ARG A 263 13.32 11.29 2.91
N ALA A 264 12.40 10.50 3.48
CA ALA A 264 11.79 10.79 4.79
C ALA A 264 12.84 10.80 5.91
N GLU A 265 13.68 9.78 5.97
CA GLU A 265 14.70 9.59 7.01
C GLU A 265 15.77 10.70 7.02
N ARG A 266 16.14 11.23 5.84
CA ARG A 266 17.12 12.34 5.76
C ARG A 266 16.61 13.65 6.33
N GLU A 267 15.32 13.87 6.43
CA GLU A 267 14.77 15.10 7.01
C GLU A 267 14.88 15.09 8.52
N GLN A 268 14.40 14.04 9.15
CA GLN A 268 14.49 13.80 10.59
C GLN A 268 14.01 12.39 10.94
N PRO A 269 14.45 11.84 12.08
CA PRO A 269 13.89 10.60 12.61
C PRO A 269 12.37 10.69 12.77
N SER A 270 11.66 9.63 12.40
CA SER A 270 10.20 9.60 12.33
C SER A 270 9.60 8.36 13.01
N VAL A 271 8.33 8.43 13.33
CA VAL A 271 7.51 7.27 13.73
C VAL A 271 6.70 6.83 12.51
N PHE A 272 7.13 5.75 11.89
CA PHE A 272 6.45 5.16 10.74
C PHE A 272 5.34 4.22 11.21
N VAL A 273 4.12 4.44 10.75
CA VAL A 273 2.95 3.61 11.06
C VAL A 273 2.47 2.95 9.78
N ASP A 274 2.64 1.64 9.69
CA ASP A 274 2.11 0.83 8.58
C ASP A 274 0.60 0.66 8.76
N CYS A 275 -0.16 1.31 7.91
CA CYS A 275 -1.62 1.24 7.83
C CYS A 275 -2.12 0.11 6.90
N GLY A 276 -1.20 -0.65 6.30
CA GLY A 276 -1.55 -1.81 5.48
C GLY A 276 -2.01 -3.01 6.31
N PRO A 277 -2.68 -3.99 5.69
CA PRO A 277 -3.32 -5.09 6.41
C PRO A 277 -2.36 -6.17 6.93
N ALA A 278 -1.11 -6.22 6.42
CA ALA A 278 -0.19 -7.33 6.66
C ALA A 278 1.13 -6.97 7.36
N GLY A 279 1.35 -5.71 7.73
CA GLY A 279 2.62 -5.23 8.30
C GLY A 279 3.78 -5.26 7.28
N THR A 280 3.48 -5.25 5.99
CA THR A 280 4.45 -5.38 4.91
C THR A 280 5.40 -4.20 4.85
N SER A 281 4.87 -2.97 4.93
CA SER A 281 5.66 -1.73 4.89
C SER A 281 6.55 -1.58 6.10
N ALA A 282 6.08 -1.96 7.29
CA ALA A 282 6.88 -1.98 8.52
C ALA A 282 8.07 -2.94 8.40
N ASN A 283 7.87 -4.11 7.79
CA ASN A 283 8.97 -5.03 7.50
C ASN A 283 9.98 -4.43 6.54
N PHE A 284 9.55 -3.76 5.47
CA PHE A 284 10.46 -3.11 4.53
C PHE A 284 11.26 -1.99 5.20
N ILE A 285 10.63 -1.19 6.07
CA ILE A 285 11.31 -0.16 6.87
C ILE A 285 12.39 -0.80 7.73
N LYS A 286 12.07 -1.87 8.46
CA LYS A 286 13.00 -2.60 9.33
C LYS A 286 14.31 -2.95 8.63
N TYR A 287 14.24 -3.38 7.37
CA TYR A 287 15.42 -3.81 6.61
C TYR A 287 16.17 -2.67 5.91
N ASN A 288 15.60 -1.47 5.87
CA ASN A 288 16.20 -0.30 5.24
C ASN A 288 16.76 0.72 6.25
N LEU A 289 16.21 0.78 7.47
CA LEU A 289 16.69 1.73 8.46
C LEU A 289 18.15 1.43 8.84
N PRO A 290 19.02 2.45 8.84
CA PRO A 290 20.39 2.28 9.29
C PRO A 290 20.43 1.90 10.77
N PRO A 291 21.47 1.15 11.22
CA PRO A 291 21.56 0.67 12.62
C PRO A 291 21.52 1.76 13.70
N HIS A 292 21.89 2.99 13.35
CA HIS A 292 21.92 4.15 14.25
C HIS A 292 20.68 5.05 14.10
N SER A 293 19.69 4.65 13.29
CA SER A 293 18.46 5.44 13.16
C SER A 293 17.69 5.50 14.47
N GLU A 294 17.22 6.69 14.81
CA GLU A 294 16.32 6.94 15.91
C GLU A 294 14.85 6.79 15.53
N SER A 295 14.57 6.54 14.25
CA SER A 295 13.22 6.27 13.78
C SER A 295 12.66 4.98 14.37
N ARG A 296 11.33 4.91 14.46
CA ARG A 296 10.59 3.71 14.91
C ARG A 296 9.55 3.35 13.88
N TYR A 297 9.15 2.08 13.86
CA TYR A 297 8.12 1.60 12.97
C TYR A 297 7.14 0.70 13.72
N PHE A 298 5.88 0.82 13.34
CA PHE A 298 4.78 0.06 13.91
C PHE A 298 3.89 -0.46 12.80
N SER A 299 3.35 -1.67 12.94
CA SER A 299 2.23 -2.17 12.16
C SER A 299 1.04 -2.37 13.08
N VAL A 300 -0.12 -1.83 12.71
CA VAL A 300 -1.35 -2.05 13.48
C VAL A 300 -1.96 -3.38 13.08
N LEU A 301 -2.27 -3.57 11.80
CA LEU A 301 -2.80 -4.82 11.30
C LEU A 301 -1.68 -5.79 10.90
N THR A 302 -1.92 -7.07 11.14
CA THR A 302 -1.04 -8.18 10.72
C THR A 302 -1.89 -9.41 10.42
N VAL A 303 -1.32 -10.34 9.67
CA VAL A 303 -1.95 -11.65 9.40
C VAL A 303 -2.23 -12.47 10.67
N PHE A 304 -1.64 -12.09 11.80
CA PHE A 304 -1.78 -12.76 13.10
C PHE A 304 -2.95 -12.24 13.95
N ARG A 305 -3.76 -11.29 13.42
CA ARG A 305 -4.92 -10.73 14.11
C ARG A 305 -4.59 -10.12 15.49
N GLN A 306 -3.58 -9.27 15.51
CA GLN A 306 -3.11 -8.58 16.72
C GLN A 306 -3.42 -7.07 16.69
N GLY A 307 -4.39 -6.65 15.87
CA GLY A 307 -4.72 -5.24 15.66
C GLY A 307 -4.99 -4.46 16.94
N PRO A 308 -5.87 -4.93 17.85
CA PRO A 308 -6.14 -4.23 19.11
C PRO A 308 -4.90 -4.08 20.01
N GLN A 309 -4.07 -5.11 20.10
CA GLN A 309 -2.84 -5.10 20.90
C GLN A 309 -1.79 -4.15 20.29
N ASN A 310 -1.61 -4.22 18.98
CA ASN A 310 -0.66 -3.38 18.27
C ASN A 310 -1.07 -1.90 18.31
N LEU A 311 -2.36 -1.60 18.20
CA LEU A 311 -2.90 -0.25 18.37
C LEU A 311 -2.59 0.29 19.76
N GLN A 312 -2.77 -0.54 20.79
CA GLN A 312 -2.45 -0.13 22.16
C GLN A 312 -0.96 0.12 22.36
N LEU A 313 -0.08 -0.70 21.78
CA LEU A 313 1.38 -0.49 21.82
C LEU A 313 1.79 0.82 21.14
N LEU A 314 1.21 1.12 19.98
CA LEU A 314 1.45 2.39 19.28
C LEU A 314 1.02 3.59 20.14
N LYS A 315 -0.17 3.53 20.76
CA LYS A 315 -0.69 4.58 21.66
C LYS A 315 0.26 4.82 22.84
N GLN A 316 0.70 3.75 23.48
CA GLN A 316 1.64 3.85 24.62
C GLN A 316 2.94 4.52 24.19
N TYR A 317 3.53 4.07 23.09
CA TYR A 317 4.76 4.66 22.58
C TYR A 317 4.63 6.16 22.27
N LEU A 318 3.57 6.57 21.58
CA LEU A 318 3.35 7.98 21.22
C LEU A 318 3.10 8.86 22.48
N ALA A 319 2.43 8.33 23.50
CA ALA A 319 2.24 9.03 24.77
C ALA A 319 3.57 9.24 25.51
N GLU A 320 4.46 8.24 25.55
CA GLU A 320 5.79 8.33 26.15
C GLU A 320 6.69 9.33 25.40
N GLU A 321 6.66 9.32 24.06
CA GLU A 321 7.39 10.31 23.24
C GLU A 321 6.93 11.74 23.55
N THR A 322 5.63 11.96 23.71
CA THR A 322 5.08 13.29 24.03
C THR A 322 5.55 13.77 25.42
N LEU A 323 5.53 12.90 26.43
CA LEU A 323 5.97 13.22 27.78
C LEU A 323 7.47 13.51 27.86
N SER A 324 8.29 12.87 27.03
CA SER A 324 9.74 13.07 26.97
C SER A 324 10.13 14.44 26.40
N VAL A 325 9.20 15.11 25.72
CA VAL A 325 9.38 16.42 25.07
C VAL A 325 8.91 17.58 25.95
N GLU A 326 8.03 17.34 26.95
CA GLU A 326 7.61 18.39 27.87
C GLU A 326 8.76 18.74 28.82
N PRO A 327 9.20 20.03 28.91
CA PRO A 327 10.19 20.43 29.86
C PRO A 327 9.67 20.19 31.29
N THR A 328 10.44 19.46 32.09
CA THR A 328 10.19 19.31 33.52
C THR A 328 10.06 20.73 34.12
N ARG A 329 8.86 21.08 34.57
CA ARG A 329 8.55 22.33 35.25
C ARG A 329 9.19 22.35 36.63
#